data_6d5ef5c9afce66745d403d8c149f3a76
#
_entry.id   6d5ef5c9afce66745d403d8c149f3a76
#
_cell.length_a   1.000
_cell.length_b   1.000
_cell.length_c   1.000
_cell.angle_alpha   90.00
_cell.angle_beta   90.00
_cell.angle_gamma   90.00
#
_symmetry.space_group_name_H-M   'P 1'
#
loop_
_entity.id
_entity.type
_entity.pdbx_description
1 polymer ?
#
loop_
_entity_poly.entity_id
_entity_poly.type
_entity_poly.pdbx_seq_one_letter_code
_entity_poly.pdbx_strand_id
1 'polypeptide(L)'
;PGVAGGNGGAGGSAGLWGTGGAGGDGGNGRSGPVNVAGSAGGNGGAGGAAGLFGDAGAGGNGGKGGAGGAAFSINFTAGDGGAGGAGGSGGHALLWGAGGAGGNGGSGGTGGAGGSTAGAGGNGGAGGGGGTGGLLFGNGGAGGGG
;
A
#
# COMPACT_ATOMS: atom_id res chain seq x y z
N PRO A 1 11.48 -3.66 16.52
CA PRO A 1 10.35 -3.24 15.71
C PRO A 1 9.14 -4.14 15.89
N GLY A 2 7.97 -3.55 15.85
CA GLY A 2 6.74 -4.32 16.01
C GLY A 2 6.33 -5.07 14.75
N VAL A 3 5.16 -5.66 14.80
CA VAL A 3 4.61 -6.39 13.65
C VAL A 3 4.16 -5.40 12.59
N ALA A 4 4.42 -5.71 11.33
CA ALA A 4 3.95 -4.88 10.22
C ALA A 4 2.42 -4.83 10.17
N GLY A 5 1.87 -3.79 9.58
CA GLY A 5 0.43 -3.71 9.36
C GLY A 5 -0.04 -4.86 8.47
N GLY A 6 -1.27 -5.28 8.65
CA GLY A 6 -1.83 -6.36 7.84
C GLY A 6 -2.02 -5.95 6.39
N ASN A 7 -1.89 -6.89 5.47
CA ASN A 7 -2.09 -6.63 4.06
C ASN A 7 -3.59 -6.52 3.74
N GLY A 8 -3.91 -5.70 2.76
CA GLY A 8 -5.28 -5.63 2.27
C GLY A 8 -5.67 -6.89 1.53
N GLY A 9 -6.94 -7.24 1.60
CA GLY A 9 -7.46 -8.40 0.88
C GLY A 9 -7.62 -8.09 -0.61
N ALA A 10 -7.51 -9.13 -1.43
CA ALA A 10 -7.72 -9.00 -2.86
C ALA A 10 -9.20 -8.72 -3.15
N GLY A 11 -9.45 -7.93 -4.19
CA GLY A 11 -10.82 -7.72 -4.66
C GLY A 11 -11.37 -8.96 -5.34
N GLY A 12 -12.67 -9.14 -5.27
CA GLY A 12 -13.32 -10.27 -5.91
C GLY A 12 -13.41 -10.09 -7.43
N SER A 13 -13.35 -11.20 -8.14
CA SER A 13 -13.51 -11.19 -9.59
C SER A 13 -14.98 -11.10 -9.98
N ALA A 14 -15.27 -10.37 -11.05
CA ALA A 14 -16.61 -10.38 -11.61
C ALA A 14 -16.87 -11.66 -12.39
N GLY A 15 -18.14 -11.99 -12.57
CA GLY A 15 -18.53 -13.10 -13.45
C GLY A 15 -18.47 -12.68 -14.92
N LEU A 16 -19.51 -13.00 -15.70
CA LEU A 16 -19.54 -12.64 -17.11
C LEU A 16 -19.63 -11.13 -17.35
N TRP A 17 -20.48 -10.46 -16.59
CA TRP A 17 -20.68 -9.02 -16.66
C TRP A 17 -20.33 -8.40 -15.32
N GLY A 18 -19.80 -7.23 -15.35
CA GLY A 18 -19.63 -6.45 -14.15
C GLY A 18 -18.20 -6.00 -13.90
N THR A 19 -18.06 -5.18 -12.90
CA THR A 19 -16.78 -4.60 -12.50
C THR A 19 -16.11 -5.51 -11.48
N GLY A 20 -14.81 -5.69 -11.60
CA GLY A 20 -14.04 -6.37 -10.56
C GLY A 20 -14.05 -5.58 -9.26
N GLY A 21 -13.94 -6.25 -8.14
CA GLY A 21 -13.91 -5.59 -6.84
C GLY A 21 -12.58 -4.89 -6.58
N ALA A 22 -12.64 -3.77 -5.87
CA ALA A 22 -11.42 -3.07 -5.48
C ALA A 22 -10.65 -3.88 -4.42
N GLY A 23 -9.34 -3.81 -4.47
CA GLY A 23 -8.53 -4.41 -3.42
C GLY A 23 -8.64 -3.61 -2.12
N GLY A 24 -8.47 -4.29 -1.00
CA GLY A 24 -8.48 -3.63 0.31
C GLY A 24 -7.17 -2.89 0.58
N ASP A 25 -7.25 -1.85 1.39
CA ASP A 25 -6.06 -1.09 1.77
C ASP A 25 -5.25 -1.87 2.81
N GLY A 26 -3.96 -1.65 2.79
CA GLY A 26 -3.10 -2.23 3.81
C GLY A 26 -3.29 -1.56 5.17
N GLY A 27 -3.06 -2.30 6.24
CA GLY A 27 -3.12 -1.76 7.59
C GLY A 27 -1.88 -0.92 7.91
N ASN A 28 -2.04 0.01 8.83
CA ASN A 28 -0.94 0.87 9.24
C ASN A 28 0.04 0.12 10.14
N GLY A 29 1.29 0.50 10.05
CA GLY A 29 2.29 0.00 10.99
C GLY A 29 2.09 0.58 12.38
N ARG A 30 2.68 -0.08 13.37
CA ARG A 30 2.60 0.36 14.76
C ARG A 30 3.78 1.28 15.10
N SER A 31 3.53 2.20 16.02
CA SER A 31 4.61 3.02 16.54
C SER A 31 5.58 2.15 17.35
N GLY A 32 6.86 2.47 17.24
CA GLY A 32 7.86 1.76 18.02
C GLY A 32 7.89 2.21 19.46
N PRO A 33 8.31 1.35 20.40
CA PRO A 33 8.61 1.78 21.76
C PRO A 33 9.86 2.66 21.79
N VAL A 34 10.24 3.09 22.98
CA VAL A 34 11.39 4.01 23.14
C VAL A 34 12.62 3.45 22.44
N ASN A 35 13.27 4.27 21.64
CA ASN A 35 14.49 3.96 20.86
C ASN A 35 14.28 2.90 19.78
N VAL A 36 13.06 2.48 19.49
CA VAL A 36 12.80 1.41 18.51
C VAL A 36 12.12 1.97 17.28
N ALA A 37 12.49 1.47 16.13
CA ALA A 37 11.87 1.87 14.88
C ALA A 37 10.39 1.49 14.84
N GLY A 38 9.60 2.26 14.14
CA GLY A 38 8.21 1.90 13.87
C GLY A 38 8.14 0.71 12.90
N SER A 39 7.02 0.00 12.92
CA SER A 39 6.85 -1.13 12.00
C SER A 39 6.35 -0.65 10.65
N ALA A 40 6.54 -1.50 9.62
CA ALA A 40 6.12 -1.16 8.26
C ALA A 40 4.60 -1.22 8.12
N GLY A 41 4.07 -0.41 7.21
CA GLY A 41 2.66 -0.54 6.81
C GLY A 41 2.43 -1.78 5.98
N GLY A 42 1.22 -2.30 5.99
CA GLY A 42 0.85 -3.45 5.18
C GLY A 42 0.63 -3.06 3.72
N ASN A 43 0.74 -4.02 2.83
CA ASN A 43 0.54 -3.79 1.40
C ASN A 43 -0.94 -3.71 1.06
N GLY A 44 -1.27 -2.95 0.03
CA GLY A 44 -2.62 -2.95 -0.51
C GLY A 44 -2.93 -4.26 -1.22
N GLY A 45 -4.18 -4.64 -1.23
CA GLY A 45 -4.62 -5.84 -1.93
C GLY A 45 -4.80 -5.60 -3.42
N ALA A 46 -4.70 -6.65 -4.21
CA ALA A 46 -4.88 -6.56 -5.66
C ALA A 46 -6.35 -6.29 -6.01
N GLY A 47 -6.57 -5.55 -7.08
CA GLY A 47 -7.91 -5.38 -7.63
C GLY A 47 -8.38 -6.67 -8.29
N GLY A 48 -9.68 -6.90 -8.27
CA GLY A 48 -10.26 -8.09 -8.88
C GLY A 48 -10.38 -7.97 -10.39
N ALA A 49 -10.34 -9.08 -11.08
CA ALA A 49 -10.50 -9.10 -12.53
C ALA A 49 -11.93 -8.76 -12.92
N ALA A 50 -12.09 -8.09 -14.04
CA ALA A 50 -13.41 -7.84 -14.59
C ALA A 50 -13.99 -9.15 -15.17
N GLY A 51 -15.29 -9.15 -15.38
CA GLY A 51 -15.91 -10.17 -16.17
C GLY A 51 -15.53 -10.00 -17.65
N LEU A 52 -16.17 -10.76 -18.53
CA LEU A 52 -15.90 -10.64 -19.95
C LEU A 52 -16.14 -9.21 -20.43
N PHE A 53 -17.16 -8.56 -19.92
CA PHE A 53 -17.47 -7.16 -20.17
C PHE A 53 -17.48 -6.40 -18.85
N GLY A 54 -16.73 -5.34 -18.79
CA GLY A 54 -16.67 -4.48 -17.60
C GLY A 54 -15.25 -4.12 -17.22
N ASP A 55 -15.12 -3.17 -16.31
CA ASP A 55 -13.82 -2.67 -15.87
C ASP A 55 -13.26 -3.51 -14.72
N ALA A 56 -11.97 -3.64 -14.68
CA ALA A 56 -11.32 -4.32 -13.57
C ALA A 56 -11.26 -3.42 -12.33
N GLY A 57 -11.14 -4.03 -11.17
CA GLY A 57 -11.04 -3.29 -9.91
C GLY A 57 -9.67 -2.68 -9.68
N ALA A 58 -9.65 -1.56 -8.98
CA ALA A 58 -8.40 -0.90 -8.60
C ALA A 58 -7.69 -1.64 -7.47
N GLY A 59 -6.39 -1.55 -7.45
CA GLY A 59 -5.62 -2.05 -6.32
C GLY A 59 -5.82 -1.19 -5.08
N GLY A 60 -5.69 -1.76 -3.91
CA GLY A 60 -5.77 -1.03 -2.65
C GLY A 60 -4.48 -0.29 -2.35
N ASN A 61 -4.58 0.74 -1.53
CA ASN A 61 -3.42 1.54 -1.15
C ASN A 61 -2.60 0.85 -0.06
N GLY A 62 -1.32 1.13 -0.04
CA GLY A 62 -0.46 0.65 1.04
C GLY A 62 -0.75 1.39 2.35
N GLY A 63 -0.53 0.74 3.46
CA GLY A 63 -0.68 1.34 4.79
C GLY A 63 0.51 2.21 5.17
N LYS A 64 0.29 3.15 6.08
CA LYS A 64 1.35 4.02 6.57
C LYS A 64 2.33 3.25 7.45
N GLY A 65 3.58 3.65 7.38
CA GLY A 65 4.57 3.14 8.34
C GLY A 65 4.32 3.70 9.74
N GLY A 66 4.71 2.94 10.74
CA GLY A 66 4.57 3.38 12.14
C GLY A 66 5.63 4.40 12.52
N ALA A 67 5.31 5.27 13.47
CA ALA A 67 6.26 6.27 13.96
C ALA A 67 7.39 5.61 14.75
N GLY A 68 8.57 6.17 14.66
CA GLY A 68 9.67 5.74 15.51
C GLY A 68 9.47 6.14 16.95
N GLY A 69 10.04 5.36 17.89
CA GLY A 69 9.94 5.66 19.30
C GLY A 69 10.86 6.83 19.70
N ALA A 70 10.43 7.60 20.68
CA ALA A 70 11.23 8.71 21.20
C ALA A 70 12.51 8.18 21.87
N ALA A 71 13.54 9.02 21.91
CA ALA A 71 14.76 8.65 22.59
C ALA A 71 14.53 8.54 24.09
N PHE A 72 15.20 7.57 24.72
CA PHE A 72 15.11 7.37 26.16
C PHE A 72 15.70 8.56 26.93
N SER A 73 16.80 9.11 26.43
CA SER A 73 17.45 10.26 27.03
C SER A 73 18.23 11.02 25.96
N ILE A 74 18.80 12.19 26.34
CA ILE A 74 19.57 12.99 25.40
C ILE A 74 20.83 12.28 24.87
N ASN A 75 21.25 11.21 25.51
CA ASN A 75 22.42 10.44 25.07
C ASN A 75 22.09 9.34 24.09
N PHE A 76 20.83 9.14 23.76
CA PHE A 76 20.39 8.08 22.84
C PHE A 76 19.80 8.66 21.56
N THR A 77 19.87 7.89 20.48
CA THR A 77 19.23 8.25 19.24
C THR A 77 17.78 7.78 19.26
N ALA A 78 16.86 8.60 18.82
CA ALA A 78 15.46 8.20 18.68
C ALA A 78 15.30 7.14 17.59
N GLY A 79 14.23 6.36 17.68
CA GLY A 79 13.93 5.32 16.70
C GLY A 79 13.51 5.89 15.34
N ASP A 80 13.82 5.19 14.26
CA ASP A 80 13.43 5.58 12.92
C ASP A 80 11.96 5.25 12.66
N GLY A 81 11.33 5.99 11.75
CA GLY A 81 9.99 5.65 11.30
C GLY A 81 9.98 4.38 10.45
N GLY A 82 8.89 3.65 10.48
CA GLY A 82 8.71 2.46 9.66
C GLY A 82 8.41 2.80 8.20
N ALA A 83 8.72 1.89 7.30
CA ALA A 83 8.45 2.08 5.87
C ALA A 83 6.93 2.01 5.58
N GLY A 84 6.49 2.74 4.59
CA GLY A 84 5.13 2.60 4.08
C GLY A 84 4.96 1.31 3.30
N GLY A 85 3.76 0.77 3.28
CA GLY A 85 3.45 -0.43 2.54
C GLY A 85 3.29 -0.16 1.04
N ALA A 86 3.52 -1.16 0.21
CA ALA A 86 3.35 -1.03 -1.23
C ALA A 86 1.87 -0.98 -1.62
N GLY A 87 1.55 -0.25 -2.68
CA GLY A 87 0.22 -0.29 -3.26
C GLY A 87 -0.06 -1.62 -3.96
N GLY A 88 -1.31 -2.02 -4.00
CA GLY A 88 -1.70 -3.24 -4.68
C GLY A 88 -1.83 -3.07 -6.18
N SER A 89 -1.71 -4.15 -6.91
CA SER A 89 -1.84 -4.12 -8.37
C SER A 89 -3.29 -3.93 -8.79
N GLY A 90 -3.51 -3.23 -9.91
CA GLY A 90 -4.82 -3.16 -10.51
C GLY A 90 -5.21 -4.49 -11.15
N GLY A 91 -6.51 -4.76 -11.22
CA GLY A 91 -7.00 -5.98 -11.86
C GLY A 91 -7.00 -5.87 -13.37
N HIS A 92 -7.16 -7.01 -14.03
CA HIS A 92 -7.13 -7.07 -15.50
C HIS A 92 -8.54 -7.20 -16.06
N ALA A 93 -8.80 -6.50 -17.15
CA ALA A 93 -10.00 -6.72 -17.92
C ALA A 93 -9.79 -7.91 -18.86
N LEU A 94 -10.88 -8.65 -19.17
CA LEU A 94 -10.73 -9.83 -20.01
C LEU A 94 -10.88 -9.52 -21.49
N LEU A 95 -12.05 -9.18 -21.95
CA LEU A 95 -12.29 -8.94 -23.37
C LEU A 95 -12.57 -7.49 -23.69
N TRP A 96 -13.40 -6.84 -22.89
CA TRP A 96 -13.86 -5.49 -23.14
C TRP A 96 -13.94 -4.74 -21.82
N GLY A 97 -13.24 -3.66 -21.71
CA GLY A 97 -13.23 -2.81 -20.52
C GLY A 97 -11.85 -2.35 -20.14
N ALA A 98 -11.76 -1.41 -19.22
CA ALA A 98 -10.49 -0.87 -18.79
C ALA A 98 -9.85 -1.74 -17.70
N GLY A 99 -8.54 -1.80 -17.68
CA GLY A 99 -7.80 -2.39 -16.58
C GLY A 99 -7.91 -1.51 -15.34
N GLY A 100 -7.80 -2.11 -14.18
CA GLY A 100 -7.86 -1.36 -12.92
C GLY A 100 -6.60 -0.58 -12.64
N ALA A 101 -6.74 0.57 -11.99
CA ALA A 101 -5.58 1.35 -11.57
C ALA A 101 -4.85 0.66 -10.42
N GLY A 102 -3.55 0.82 -10.38
CA GLY A 102 -2.77 0.37 -9.24
C GLY A 102 -3.01 1.27 -8.03
N GLY A 103 -2.89 0.71 -6.84
CA GLY A 103 -3.03 1.50 -5.62
C GLY A 103 -1.76 2.28 -5.30
N ASN A 104 -1.91 3.33 -4.52
CA ASN A 104 -0.77 4.14 -4.14
C ASN A 104 0.00 3.48 -2.99
N GLY A 105 1.29 3.74 -2.93
CA GLY A 105 2.09 3.34 -1.79
C GLY A 105 1.72 4.16 -0.56
N GLY A 106 1.89 3.57 0.61
CA GLY A 106 1.65 4.25 1.86
C GLY A 106 2.80 5.17 2.24
N SER A 107 2.52 6.14 3.09
CA SER A 107 3.54 7.07 3.59
C SER A 107 4.44 6.35 4.58
N GLY A 108 5.70 6.77 4.61
CA GLY A 108 6.59 6.34 5.68
C GLY A 108 6.19 6.97 7.01
N GLY A 109 6.50 6.30 8.10
CA GLY A 109 6.27 6.81 9.43
C GLY A 109 7.24 7.90 9.80
N THR A 110 6.87 8.73 10.78
CA THR A 110 7.76 9.78 11.26
C THR A 110 8.83 9.21 12.17
N GLY A 111 10.01 9.80 12.15
CA GLY A 111 11.05 9.45 13.11
C GLY A 111 10.68 9.91 14.52
N GLY A 112 11.22 9.23 15.51
CA GLY A 112 11.02 9.59 16.89
C GLY A 112 11.74 10.88 17.26
N ALA A 113 11.23 11.56 18.28
CA ALA A 113 11.77 12.84 18.71
C ALA A 113 12.71 12.68 19.89
N GLY A 114 13.55 13.68 20.09
CA GLY A 114 14.39 13.80 21.29
C GLY A 114 15.73 13.12 21.12
N GLY A 115 16.47 13.08 22.19
CA GLY A 115 17.78 12.45 22.22
C GLY A 115 18.85 13.26 21.54
N SER A 116 20.04 12.63 21.35
CA SER A 116 21.16 13.27 20.68
C SER A 116 20.89 13.46 19.20
N THR A 117 20.12 12.57 18.61
CA THR A 117 19.75 12.61 17.20
C THR A 117 18.30 12.17 17.06
N ALA A 118 17.50 12.94 16.36
CA ALA A 118 16.15 12.54 16.03
C ALA A 118 16.18 11.35 15.08
N GLY A 119 15.17 10.51 15.14
CA GLY A 119 15.06 9.38 14.22
C GLY A 119 14.76 9.86 12.81
N ALA A 120 15.21 9.09 11.83
CA ALA A 120 14.89 9.32 10.43
C ALA A 120 13.44 8.93 10.13
N GLY A 121 12.83 9.64 9.21
CA GLY A 121 11.53 9.22 8.70
C GLY A 121 11.65 7.93 7.87
N GLY A 122 10.59 7.14 7.84
CA GLY A 122 10.57 5.95 7.02
C GLY A 122 10.38 6.27 5.55
N ASN A 123 10.75 5.34 4.70
CA ASN A 123 10.56 5.47 3.26
C ASN A 123 9.10 5.26 2.90
N GLY A 124 8.64 5.96 1.86
CA GLY A 124 7.32 5.70 1.29
C GLY A 124 7.29 4.36 0.58
N GLY A 125 6.13 3.78 0.49
CA GLY A 125 5.96 2.52 -0.22
C GLY A 125 5.88 2.72 -1.72
N ALA A 126 6.15 1.67 -2.48
CA ALA A 126 6.05 1.70 -3.92
C ALA A 126 4.58 1.73 -4.36
N GLY A 127 4.31 2.39 -5.46
CA GLY A 127 2.99 2.31 -6.08
C GLY A 127 2.77 0.96 -6.74
N GLY A 128 1.53 0.55 -6.86
CA GLY A 128 1.17 -0.69 -7.51
C GLY A 128 1.14 -0.55 -9.03
N GLY A 129 1.28 -1.65 -9.72
CA GLY A 129 1.17 -1.67 -11.18
C GLY A 129 -0.28 -1.53 -11.65
N GLY A 130 -0.48 -0.90 -12.78
CA GLY A 130 -1.79 -0.86 -13.41
C GLY A 130 -2.12 -2.20 -14.06
N GLY A 131 -3.40 -2.49 -14.20
CA GLY A 131 -3.86 -3.70 -14.87
C GLY A 131 -3.94 -3.54 -16.37
N THR A 132 -4.12 -4.66 -17.06
CA THR A 132 -4.23 -4.64 -18.52
C THR A 132 -5.66 -4.35 -18.97
N GLY A 133 -5.78 -3.65 -20.08
CA GLY A 133 -7.07 -3.42 -20.73
C GLY A 133 -7.60 -4.68 -21.39
N GLY A 134 -8.85 -4.60 -21.84
CA GLY A 134 -9.49 -5.73 -22.51
C GLY A 134 -8.80 -6.12 -23.82
N LEU A 135 -8.98 -7.36 -24.22
CA LEU A 135 -8.32 -7.90 -25.41
C LEU A 135 -8.79 -7.20 -26.67
N LEU A 136 -10.07 -6.89 -26.78
CA LEU A 136 -10.63 -6.19 -27.94
C LEU A 136 -10.64 -4.67 -27.75
N PHE A 137 -11.14 -4.22 -26.63
CA PHE A 137 -11.26 -2.79 -26.32
C PHE A 137 -10.99 -2.55 -24.85
N GLY A 138 -10.42 -1.39 -24.59
CA GLY A 138 -10.22 -0.90 -23.23
C GLY A 138 -8.81 -0.42 -23.00
N ASN A 139 -8.70 0.56 -22.13
CA ASN A 139 -7.40 1.10 -21.75
C ASN A 139 -6.80 0.28 -20.63
N GLY A 140 -5.49 0.19 -20.61
CA GLY A 140 -4.80 -0.34 -19.44
C GLY A 140 -4.96 0.60 -18.26
N GLY A 141 -4.85 0.06 -17.06
CA GLY A 141 -4.94 0.86 -15.84
C GLY A 141 -3.69 1.67 -15.61
N ALA A 142 -3.83 2.81 -14.91
CA ALA A 142 -2.68 3.61 -14.51
C ALA A 142 -1.95 2.92 -13.36
N GLY A 143 -0.65 3.09 -13.30
CA GLY A 143 0.12 2.67 -12.14
C GLY A 143 -0.15 3.60 -10.96
N GLY A 144 0.06 3.09 -9.75
CA GLY A 144 -0.11 3.90 -8.55
C GLY A 144 1.10 4.79 -8.29
N GLY A 145 0.87 5.84 -7.49
CA GLY A 145 1.96 6.71 -7.03
C GLY A 145 2.80 6.04 -5.95
N GLY A 146 4.05 6.37 -5.92
CA GLY A 146 4.98 5.88 -4.91
C GLY A 146 5.07 6.74 -3.66
#